data_5b75ce50dd5c78909b9dfa12b8ffeff1
#
_entry.id   5b75ce50dd5c78909b9dfa12b8ffeff1
#
_cell.length_a   1.000
_cell.length_b   1.000
_cell.length_c   1.000
_cell.angle_alpha   90.00
_cell.angle_beta   90.00
_cell.angle_gamma   90.00
#
_symmetry.space_group_name_H-M   'P 1'
#
loop_
_entity.id
_entity.type
_entity.pdbx_description
1 polymer ?
#
loop_
_entity_poly.entity_id
_entity_poly.type
_entity_poly.pdbx_seq_one_letter_code
_entity_poly.pdbx_strand_id
1 'polypeptide(L)'
;LVKGKTIQKVEVIYAPMVKTGVDRFCQDLVGQVIMDVQRRGKYLLIYLTDFVLISHLRMEGKYNFFQKQVPTNKHFHAFFTFTDDSTLVYQDVRKFGTMELLQEKNLSAYFASRKIGPEPTEEDFHLAEFTAKLARSKKSIKSHLLDQSLVAGLGNIYADEVLFRAQVHPAQVSHSLSANQITALRQATIEVLQLGIEKGGSTIRTYKNALGMDGSMQDYLQVYGKTGQACPCCQEKIVKIQLGGRGTHFCPRCQVLDG
;
A
#
# COMPACT_ATOMS: atom_id res chain seq x y z
N LEU A 1 -10.31 10.31 -13.54
CA LEU A 1 -10.62 9.46 -14.69
C LEU A 1 -12.03 8.88 -14.60
N VAL A 2 -12.39 8.27 -13.46
CA VAL A 2 -13.64 7.51 -13.31
C VAL A 2 -14.72 8.23 -12.49
N LYS A 3 -14.37 9.31 -11.78
CA LYS A 3 -15.32 10.09 -10.96
C LYS A 3 -16.41 10.68 -11.83
N GLY A 4 -17.67 10.54 -11.41
CA GLY A 4 -18.89 10.94 -12.13
C GLY A 4 -19.37 9.94 -13.18
N LYS A 5 -18.67 8.83 -13.40
CA LYS A 5 -19.10 7.80 -14.37
C LYS A 5 -20.11 6.85 -13.74
N THR A 6 -21.13 6.48 -14.52
CA THR A 6 -22.14 5.49 -14.15
C THR A 6 -21.72 4.11 -14.67
N ILE A 7 -21.75 3.10 -13.82
CA ILE A 7 -21.44 1.72 -14.18
C ILE A 7 -22.63 1.13 -14.94
N GLN A 8 -22.42 0.78 -16.20
CA GLN A 8 -23.45 0.15 -17.06
C GLN A 8 -23.41 -1.38 -16.98
N LYS A 9 -22.19 -1.96 -16.89
CA LYS A 9 -21.99 -3.42 -16.88
C LYS A 9 -20.78 -3.77 -16.04
N VAL A 10 -20.85 -4.90 -15.32
CA VAL A 10 -19.73 -5.48 -14.58
C VAL A 10 -19.56 -6.95 -15.03
N GLU A 11 -18.33 -7.34 -15.36
CA GLU A 11 -17.96 -8.72 -15.65
C GLU A 11 -16.78 -9.13 -14.76
N VAL A 12 -16.90 -10.30 -14.14
CA VAL A 12 -15.85 -10.88 -13.29
C VAL A 12 -15.43 -12.22 -13.89
N ILE A 13 -14.19 -12.28 -14.37
CA ILE A 13 -13.59 -13.50 -14.97
C ILE A 13 -13.00 -14.41 -13.89
N TYR A 14 -12.44 -13.82 -12.81
CA TYR A 14 -11.82 -14.58 -11.73
C TYR A 14 -12.62 -14.39 -10.42
N ALA A 15 -13.60 -15.27 -10.20
CA ALA A 15 -14.53 -15.23 -9.09
C ALA A 15 -13.89 -15.16 -7.67
N PRO A 16 -12.78 -15.87 -7.35
CA PRO A 16 -12.21 -15.89 -6.00
C PRO A 16 -11.71 -14.53 -5.47
N MET A 17 -11.52 -13.54 -6.35
CA MET A 17 -11.14 -12.17 -5.93
C MET A 17 -12.30 -11.41 -5.27
N VAL A 18 -13.56 -11.72 -5.60
CA VAL A 18 -14.74 -11.08 -5.04
C VAL A 18 -15.18 -11.82 -3.77
N LYS A 19 -15.22 -11.12 -2.63
CA LYS A 19 -15.52 -11.74 -1.31
C LYS A 19 -16.99 -11.72 -0.93
N THR A 20 -17.81 -10.92 -1.64
CA THR A 20 -19.25 -10.77 -1.37
C THR A 20 -20.14 -11.63 -2.27
N GLY A 21 -19.55 -12.51 -3.10
CA GLY A 21 -20.27 -13.30 -4.12
C GLY A 21 -20.41 -12.52 -5.44
N VAL A 22 -20.09 -13.18 -6.56
CA VAL A 22 -19.95 -12.53 -7.88
C VAL A 22 -21.28 -11.99 -8.40
N ASP A 23 -22.33 -12.78 -8.33
CA ASP A 23 -23.64 -12.40 -8.90
C ASP A 23 -24.19 -11.16 -8.21
N ARG A 24 -24.19 -11.16 -6.87
CA ARG A 24 -24.61 -10.01 -6.07
C ARG A 24 -23.69 -8.80 -6.31
N PHE A 25 -22.39 -9.01 -6.35
CA PHE A 25 -21.41 -7.96 -6.63
C PHE A 25 -21.69 -7.27 -7.98
N CYS A 26 -21.97 -8.04 -9.03
CA CYS A 26 -22.27 -7.49 -10.35
C CYS A 26 -23.61 -6.75 -10.35
N GLN A 27 -24.64 -7.32 -9.73
CA GLN A 27 -25.99 -6.72 -9.65
C GLN A 27 -25.98 -5.39 -8.87
N ASP A 28 -25.36 -5.37 -7.68
CA ASP A 28 -25.33 -4.20 -6.80
C ASP A 28 -24.48 -3.04 -7.39
N LEU A 29 -23.56 -3.32 -8.30
CA LEU A 29 -22.71 -2.31 -8.94
C LEU A 29 -23.32 -1.66 -10.18
N VAL A 30 -24.20 -2.35 -10.89
CA VAL A 30 -24.84 -1.79 -12.10
C VAL A 30 -25.76 -0.62 -11.71
N GLY A 31 -25.65 0.48 -12.44
CA GLY A 31 -26.37 1.72 -12.19
C GLY A 31 -25.74 2.66 -11.16
N GLN A 32 -24.71 2.21 -10.43
CA GLN A 32 -24.02 3.04 -9.46
C GLN A 32 -23.13 4.10 -10.14
N VAL A 33 -23.10 5.29 -9.57
CA VAL A 33 -22.20 6.37 -9.99
C VAL A 33 -20.97 6.38 -9.09
N ILE A 34 -19.77 6.49 -9.68
CA ILE A 34 -18.53 6.69 -8.91
C ILE A 34 -18.46 8.11 -8.40
N MET A 35 -18.66 8.30 -7.10
CA MET A 35 -18.68 9.60 -6.44
C MET A 35 -17.27 10.09 -6.12
N ASP A 36 -16.40 9.20 -5.63
CA ASP A 36 -15.03 9.53 -5.27
C ASP A 36 -14.15 8.28 -5.24
N VAL A 37 -12.82 8.49 -5.22
CA VAL A 37 -11.82 7.42 -5.04
C VAL A 37 -10.82 7.87 -4.00
N GLN A 38 -10.77 7.15 -2.89
CA GLN A 38 -9.88 7.43 -1.77
C GLN A 38 -8.98 6.23 -1.45
N ARG A 39 -8.10 6.38 -0.47
CA ARG A 39 -7.20 5.34 0.01
C ARG A 39 -7.27 5.22 1.53
N ARG A 40 -7.21 3.99 2.04
CA ARG A 40 -7.02 3.69 3.45
C ARG A 40 -5.95 2.59 3.57
N GLY A 41 -4.76 2.92 4.09
CA GLY A 41 -3.60 2.02 4.08
C GLY A 41 -3.26 1.56 2.66
N LYS A 42 -3.36 0.25 2.41
CA LYS A 42 -3.14 -0.37 1.09
C LYS A 42 -4.43 -0.71 0.35
N TYR A 43 -5.56 -0.17 0.80
CA TYR A 43 -6.86 -0.37 0.17
C TYR A 43 -7.25 0.86 -0.64
N LEU A 44 -7.81 0.64 -1.83
CA LEU A 44 -8.56 1.63 -2.59
C LEU A 44 -10.02 1.56 -2.16
N LEU A 45 -10.62 2.71 -1.93
CA LEU A 45 -12.02 2.90 -1.58
C LEU A 45 -12.69 3.66 -2.71
N ILE A 46 -13.46 2.96 -3.54
CA ILE A 46 -14.24 3.58 -4.62
C ILE A 46 -15.64 3.81 -4.07
N TYR A 47 -15.95 5.05 -3.75
CA TYR A 47 -17.24 5.46 -3.24
C TYR A 47 -18.24 5.54 -4.38
N LEU A 48 -19.36 4.86 -4.22
CA LEU A 48 -20.47 4.78 -5.15
C LEU A 48 -21.71 5.43 -4.54
N THR A 49 -22.81 5.54 -5.28
CA THR A 49 -24.05 6.14 -4.77
C THR A 49 -24.52 5.48 -3.47
N ASP A 50 -24.58 4.14 -3.42
CA ASP A 50 -25.12 3.38 -2.27
C ASP A 50 -24.08 2.54 -1.55
N PHE A 51 -22.89 2.34 -2.14
CA PHE A 51 -21.88 1.41 -1.67
C PHE A 51 -20.48 2.02 -1.67
N VAL A 52 -19.55 1.31 -1.03
CA VAL A 52 -18.11 1.50 -1.22
C VAL A 52 -17.51 0.20 -1.70
N LEU A 53 -16.87 0.23 -2.87
CA LEU A 53 -16.07 -0.87 -3.38
C LEU A 53 -14.67 -0.77 -2.77
N ILE A 54 -14.32 -1.75 -1.94
CA ILE A 54 -13.01 -1.87 -1.32
C ILE A 54 -12.16 -2.80 -2.16
N SER A 55 -11.04 -2.29 -2.67
CA SER A 55 -10.11 -3.06 -3.49
C SER A 55 -8.71 -3.07 -2.87
N HIS A 56 -8.14 -4.27 -2.68
CA HIS A 56 -6.77 -4.45 -2.24
C HIS A 56 -5.93 -5.04 -3.37
N LEU A 57 -5.01 -4.27 -3.91
CA LEU A 57 -4.22 -4.63 -5.10
C LEU A 57 -3.15 -5.69 -4.83
N ARG A 58 -2.79 -5.92 -3.56
CA ARG A 58 -1.71 -6.82 -3.16
C ARG A 58 -0.38 -6.48 -3.82
N MET A 59 0.22 -7.40 -4.59
CA MET A 59 1.58 -7.22 -5.10
C MET A 59 1.65 -6.73 -6.55
N GLU A 60 0.72 -7.15 -7.39
CA GLU A 60 0.76 -6.87 -8.84
C GLU A 60 -0.60 -6.44 -9.42
N GLY A 61 -1.63 -6.35 -8.55
CA GLY A 61 -2.93 -5.84 -8.96
C GLY A 61 -2.84 -4.38 -9.38
N LYS A 62 -3.54 -4.04 -10.46
CA LYS A 62 -3.65 -2.66 -10.96
C LYS A 62 -4.94 -2.48 -11.74
N TYR A 63 -5.34 -1.22 -11.87
CA TYR A 63 -6.43 -0.82 -12.74
C TYR A 63 -5.87 -0.20 -14.02
N ASN A 64 -6.51 -0.49 -15.14
CA ASN A 64 -6.26 0.13 -16.45
C ASN A 64 -7.55 0.77 -16.93
N PHE A 65 -7.46 1.97 -17.48
CA PHE A 65 -8.61 2.69 -18.02
C PHE A 65 -8.52 2.76 -19.55
N PHE A 66 -9.59 2.33 -20.22
CA PHE A 66 -9.70 2.32 -21.67
C PHE A 66 -10.90 3.17 -22.09
N GLN A 67 -10.68 4.11 -23.00
CA GLN A 67 -11.76 4.96 -23.52
C GLN A 67 -12.62 4.27 -24.57
N LYS A 68 -12.09 3.23 -25.22
CA LYS A 68 -12.76 2.49 -26.29
C LYS A 68 -12.45 1.01 -26.14
N GLN A 69 -11.89 0.38 -27.17
CA GLN A 69 -11.63 -1.05 -27.21
C GLN A 69 -10.63 -1.50 -26.12
N VAL A 70 -11.03 -2.49 -25.35
CA VAL A 70 -10.16 -3.16 -24.37
C VAL A 70 -9.40 -4.29 -25.08
N PRO A 71 -8.05 -4.31 -25.02
CA PRO A 71 -7.25 -5.36 -25.63
C PRO A 71 -7.44 -6.69 -24.89
N THR A 72 -7.25 -7.79 -25.59
CA THR A 72 -7.27 -9.13 -24.97
C THR A 72 -6.04 -9.33 -24.09
N ASN A 73 -6.26 -9.70 -22.81
CA ASN A 73 -5.18 -10.02 -21.87
C ASN A 73 -5.66 -11.08 -20.87
N LYS A 74 -4.95 -12.19 -20.75
CA LYS A 74 -5.26 -13.31 -19.86
C LYS A 74 -5.21 -12.95 -18.36
N HIS A 75 -4.67 -11.78 -18.01
CA HIS A 75 -4.56 -11.28 -16.65
C HIS A 75 -5.62 -10.22 -16.30
N PHE A 76 -6.55 -9.95 -17.18
CA PHE A 76 -7.72 -9.14 -16.92
C PHE A 76 -8.77 -9.97 -16.21
N HIS A 77 -9.23 -9.53 -15.05
CA HIS A 77 -10.05 -10.36 -14.16
C HIS A 77 -11.38 -9.74 -13.75
N ALA A 78 -11.54 -8.43 -13.88
CA ALA A 78 -12.82 -7.73 -13.74
C ALA A 78 -12.87 -6.51 -14.67
N PHE A 79 -14.06 -6.26 -15.22
CA PHE A 79 -14.36 -5.18 -16.16
C PHE A 79 -15.54 -4.38 -15.63
N PHE A 80 -15.38 -3.08 -15.56
CA PHE A 80 -16.42 -2.12 -15.20
C PHE A 80 -16.65 -1.21 -16.40
N THR A 81 -17.65 -1.50 -17.21
CA THR A 81 -18.01 -0.71 -18.38
C THR A 81 -18.96 0.41 -17.96
N PHE A 82 -18.66 1.62 -18.38
CA PHE A 82 -19.46 2.80 -18.08
C PHE A 82 -20.44 3.15 -19.21
N THR A 83 -21.40 4.02 -18.91
CA THR A 83 -22.44 4.45 -19.86
C THR A 83 -21.90 5.25 -21.06
N ASP A 84 -20.66 5.71 -21.01
CA ASP A 84 -19.94 6.38 -22.09
C ASP A 84 -19.02 5.43 -22.88
N ASP A 85 -19.25 4.10 -22.78
CA ASP A 85 -18.48 3.02 -23.41
C ASP A 85 -17.02 2.89 -22.96
N SER A 86 -16.55 3.74 -22.05
CA SER A 86 -15.23 3.56 -21.44
C SER A 86 -15.26 2.40 -20.43
N THR A 87 -14.10 1.78 -20.19
CA THR A 87 -14.00 0.61 -19.32
C THR A 87 -12.83 0.73 -18.36
N LEU A 88 -13.07 0.52 -17.08
CA LEU A 88 -12.05 0.30 -16.06
C LEU A 88 -11.83 -1.20 -15.91
N VAL A 89 -10.58 -1.65 -16.06
CA VAL A 89 -10.23 -3.08 -16.02
C VAL A 89 -9.26 -3.36 -14.89
N TYR A 90 -9.58 -4.35 -14.07
CA TYR A 90 -8.66 -4.86 -13.06
C TYR A 90 -7.78 -5.95 -13.63
N GLN A 91 -6.47 -5.76 -13.50
CA GLN A 91 -5.43 -6.69 -13.95
C GLN A 91 -4.62 -7.21 -12.76
N ASP A 92 -4.37 -8.52 -12.68
CA ASP A 92 -3.50 -9.11 -11.66
C ASP A 92 -2.87 -10.42 -12.15
N VAL A 93 -1.56 -10.39 -12.41
CA VAL A 93 -0.81 -11.59 -12.87
C VAL A 93 -0.83 -12.69 -11.80
N ARG A 94 -0.84 -12.34 -10.51
CA ARG A 94 -0.75 -13.28 -9.39
C ARG A 94 -2.10 -13.69 -8.81
N LYS A 95 -3.17 -13.01 -9.16
CA LYS A 95 -4.54 -13.28 -8.67
C LYS A 95 -4.69 -13.21 -7.14
N PHE A 96 -3.93 -12.33 -6.48
CA PHE A 96 -3.96 -12.16 -5.02
C PHE A 96 -4.82 -10.98 -4.57
N GLY A 97 -5.16 -10.10 -5.49
CA GLY A 97 -6.01 -8.97 -5.20
C GLY A 97 -7.41 -9.37 -4.78
N THR A 98 -8.08 -8.52 -4.02
CA THR A 98 -9.42 -8.77 -3.50
C THR A 98 -10.33 -7.56 -3.69
N MET A 99 -11.61 -7.83 -3.88
CA MET A 99 -12.68 -6.84 -3.94
C MET A 99 -13.83 -7.22 -3.01
N GLU A 100 -14.33 -6.24 -2.28
CA GLU A 100 -15.49 -6.39 -1.40
C GLU A 100 -16.39 -5.15 -1.56
N LEU A 101 -17.70 -5.38 -1.56
CA LEU A 101 -18.69 -4.31 -1.66
C LEU A 101 -19.41 -4.16 -0.33
N LEU A 102 -19.41 -2.97 0.26
CA LEU A 102 -20.01 -2.67 1.54
C LEU A 102 -20.83 -1.38 1.48
N GLN A 103 -21.79 -1.25 2.40
CA GLN A 103 -22.38 0.06 2.70
C GLN A 103 -21.38 0.91 3.50
N GLU A 104 -21.32 2.21 3.26
CA GLU A 104 -20.35 3.12 3.88
C GLU A 104 -20.36 3.06 5.42
N LYS A 105 -21.54 2.95 6.04
CA LYS A 105 -21.68 2.80 7.50
C LYS A 105 -20.92 1.63 8.11
N ASN A 106 -20.54 0.64 7.29
CA ASN A 106 -19.82 -0.57 7.74
C ASN A 106 -18.30 -0.44 7.59
N LEU A 107 -17.77 0.63 7.01
CA LEU A 107 -16.33 0.81 6.76
C LEU A 107 -15.51 0.79 8.04
N SER A 108 -15.95 1.49 9.08
CA SER A 108 -15.23 1.55 10.36
C SER A 108 -15.08 0.15 10.98
N ALA A 109 -16.18 -0.62 11.03
CA ALA A 109 -16.18 -1.98 11.53
C ALA A 109 -15.30 -2.92 10.66
N TYR A 110 -15.32 -2.72 9.34
CA TYR A 110 -14.50 -3.47 8.39
C TYR A 110 -13.00 -3.31 8.69
N PHE A 111 -12.51 -2.08 8.83
CA PHE A 111 -11.09 -1.81 9.11
C PHE A 111 -10.70 -2.18 10.54
N ALA A 112 -11.60 -2.00 11.52
CA ALA A 112 -11.39 -2.45 12.90
C ALA A 112 -11.20 -3.98 12.98
N SER A 113 -12.06 -4.75 12.31
CA SER A 113 -11.95 -6.22 12.27
C SER A 113 -10.63 -6.73 11.67
N ARG A 114 -10.05 -5.96 10.74
CA ARG A 114 -8.74 -6.25 10.12
C ARG A 114 -7.56 -5.67 10.89
N LYS A 115 -7.83 -5.00 12.02
CA LYS A 115 -6.81 -4.36 12.86
C LYS A 115 -5.89 -3.43 12.07
N ILE A 116 -6.46 -2.65 11.14
CA ILE A 116 -5.68 -1.66 10.38
C ILE A 116 -5.40 -0.47 11.29
N GLY A 117 -4.11 -0.19 11.50
CA GLY A 117 -3.61 0.91 12.33
C GLY A 117 -3.90 2.29 11.75
N PRO A 118 -3.42 3.37 12.40
CA PRO A 118 -3.63 4.74 11.94
C PRO A 118 -3.01 4.98 10.55
N GLU A 119 -3.55 5.97 9.83
CA GLU A 119 -2.86 6.53 8.66
C GLU A 119 -1.60 7.27 9.12
N PRO A 120 -0.51 7.23 8.36
CA PRO A 120 0.74 7.90 8.68
C PRO A 120 0.67 9.40 8.35
N THR A 121 -0.16 10.12 9.08
CA THR A 121 -0.32 11.58 9.02
C THR A 121 0.04 12.21 10.36
N GLU A 122 0.26 13.52 10.40
CA GLU A 122 0.50 14.20 11.67
C GLU A 122 -0.71 14.13 12.60
N GLU A 123 -1.92 14.11 12.03
CA GLU A 123 -3.19 14.10 12.73
C GLU A 123 -3.52 12.73 13.34
N ASP A 124 -3.32 11.65 12.57
CA ASP A 124 -3.77 10.31 12.98
C ASP A 124 -2.69 9.47 13.65
N PHE A 125 -1.40 9.70 13.31
CA PHE A 125 -0.30 8.89 13.82
C PHE A 125 0.33 9.46 15.09
N HIS A 126 -0.34 9.24 16.22
CA HIS A 126 0.06 9.82 17.51
C HIS A 126 1.29 9.14 18.10
N LEU A 127 2.30 9.95 18.49
CA LEU A 127 3.56 9.47 19.05
C LEU A 127 3.36 8.64 20.34
N ALA A 128 2.45 9.03 21.21
CA ALA A 128 2.19 8.34 22.47
C ALA A 128 1.68 6.90 22.25
N GLU A 129 0.73 6.70 21.32
CA GLU A 129 0.20 5.39 20.99
C GLU A 129 1.24 4.52 20.28
N PHE A 130 2.02 5.11 19.37
CA PHE A 130 3.11 4.44 18.68
C PHE A 130 4.14 3.93 19.69
N THR A 131 4.59 4.78 20.62
CA THR A 131 5.50 4.42 21.71
C THR A 131 4.95 3.28 22.57
N ALA A 132 3.68 3.35 22.98
CA ALA A 132 3.06 2.32 23.80
C ALA A 132 2.98 0.97 23.11
N LYS A 133 2.73 0.94 21.79
CA LYS A 133 2.72 -0.30 20.99
C LYS A 133 4.13 -0.87 20.84
N LEU A 134 5.14 -0.04 20.59
CA LEU A 134 6.55 -0.48 20.46
C LEU A 134 7.07 -1.06 21.77
N ALA A 135 6.80 -0.42 22.91
CA ALA A 135 7.25 -0.87 24.22
C ALA A 135 6.78 -2.28 24.62
N ARG A 136 5.68 -2.76 24.03
CA ARG A 136 5.11 -4.09 24.31
C ARG A 136 5.58 -5.16 23.33
N SER A 137 6.43 -4.85 22.37
CA SER A 137 6.76 -5.76 21.27
C SER A 137 8.21 -6.25 21.32
N LYS A 138 8.38 -7.55 21.25
CA LYS A 138 9.69 -8.22 21.09
C LYS A 138 10.06 -8.46 19.63
N LYS A 139 9.23 -8.03 18.68
CA LYS A 139 9.54 -8.12 17.25
C LYS A 139 10.69 -7.19 16.90
N SER A 140 11.47 -7.53 15.85
CA SER A 140 12.35 -6.55 15.23
C SER A 140 11.53 -5.37 14.72
N ILE A 141 12.09 -4.17 14.78
CA ILE A 141 11.38 -2.95 14.36
C ILE A 141 10.90 -3.04 12.91
N LYS A 142 11.71 -3.62 12.00
CA LYS A 142 11.25 -3.82 10.63
C LYS A 142 10.02 -4.71 10.54
N SER A 143 10.03 -5.85 11.23
CA SER A 143 8.87 -6.76 11.23
C SER A 143 7.63 -6.10 11.83
N HIS A 144 7.81 -5.22 12.81
CA HIS A 144 6.73 -4.49 13.44
C HIS A 144 6.17 -3.38 12.53
N LEU A 145 7.02 -2.64 11.82
CA LEU A 145 6.60 -1.64 10.82
C LEU A 145 5.82 -2.26 9.65
N LEU A 146 6.11 -3.51 9.30
CA LEU A 146 5.37 -4.25 8.27
C LEU A 146 3.99 -4.75 8.74
N ASP A 147 3.75 -4.76 10.05
CA ASP A 147 2.47 -5.10 10.66
C ASP A 147 1.51 -3.91 10.50
N GLN A 148 0.50 -4.07 9.65
CA GLN A 148 -0.45 -3.02 9.33
C GLN A 148 -1.28 -2.54 10.54
N SER A 149 -1.20 -3.23 11.69
CA SER A 149 -1.86 -2.81 12.93
C SER A 149 -1.08 -1.74 13.69
N LEU A 150 0.24 -1.63 13.46
CA LEU A 150 1.08 -0.60 14.05
C LEU A 150 0.84 0.76 13.37
N VAL A 151 0.98 0.75 12.05
CA VAL A 151 0.72 1.88 11.15
C VAL A 151 0.30 1.35 9.78
N ALA A 152 -0.67 1.97 9.13
CA ALA A 152 -1.15 1.54 7.84
C ALA A 152 -0.18 1.94 6.70
N GLY A 153 -0.15 1.17 5.62
CA GLY A 153 0.47 1.57 4.36
C GLY A 153 1.90 1.09 4.13
N LEU A 154 2.74 0.89 5.16
CA LEU A 154 4.14 0.48 4.98
C LEU A 154 4.26 -0.91 4.34
N GLY A 155 5.01 -0.99 3.25
CA GLY A 155 5.48 -2.21 2.60
C GLY A 155 6.99 -2.37 2.76
N ASN A 156 7.55 -3.46 2.21
CA ASN A 156 8.97 -3.80 2.37
C ASN A 156 9.92 -2.69 1.88
N ILE A 157 9.57 -2.03 0.77
CA ILE A 157 10.37 -0.95 0.19
C ILE A 157 10.45 0.23 1.17
N TYR A 158 9.29 0.76 1.53
CA TYR A 158 9.23 1.95 2.39
C TYR A 158 9.64 1.68 3.84
N ALA A 159 9.51 0.45 4.33
CA ALA A 159 10.04 0.09 5.65
C ALA A 159 11.58 0.19 5.71
N ASP A 160 12.30 -0.24 4.65
CA ASP A 160 13.75 -0.08 4.59
C ASP A 160 14.14 1.40 4.52
N GLU A 161 13.44 2.21 3.72
CA GLU A 161 13.67 3.65 3.58
C GLU A 161 13.38 4.42 4.88
N VAL A 162 12.30 4.09 5.59
CA VAL A 162 11.96 4.67 6.90
C VAL A 162 13.05 4.38 7.92
N LEU A 163 13.50 3.13 7.99
CA LEU A 163 14.56 2.72 8.94
C LEU A 163 15.90 3.40 8.63
N PHE A 164 16.23 3.54 7.35
CA PHE A 164 17.44 4.26 6.94
C PHE A 164 17.35 5.75 7.30
N ARG A 165 16.22 6.40 7.00
CA ARG A 165 16.01 7.82 7.32
C ARG A 165 16.03 8.10 8.82
N ALA A 166 15.49 7.17 9.62
CA ALA A 166 15.51 7.25 11.08
C ALA A 166 16.84 6.79 11.71
N GLN A 167 17.79 6.28 10.91
CA GLN A 167 19.06 5.71 11.36
C GLN A 167 18.91 4.58 12.39
N VAL A 168 17.87 3.76 12.24
CA VAL A 168 17.58 2.63 13.13
C VAL A 168 17.90 1.33 12.43
N HIS A 169 18.64 0.43 13.10
CA HIS A 169 18.96 -0.88 12.55
C HIS A 169 17.70 -1.73 12.40
N PRO A 170 17.45 -2.38 11.25
CA PRO A 170 16.20 -3.10 10.99
C PRO A 170 15.93 -4.26 11.95
N ALA A 171 16.95 -4.88 12.52
CA ALA A 171 16.85 -5.95 13.51
C ALA A 171 16.70 -5.46 14.95
N GLN A 172 16.83 -4.15 15.23
CA GLN A 172 16.62 -3.58 16.58
C GLN A 172 15.28 -4.04 17.13
N VAL A 173 15.27 -4.50 18.37
CA VAL A 173 14.04 -4.97 19.02
C VAL A 173 13.15 -3.75 19.33
N SER A 174 11.85 -3.83 19.04
CA SER A 174 10.97 -2.67 19.12
C SER A 174 10.92 -2.03 20.51
N HIS A 175 10.90 -2.83 21.59
CA HIS A 175 10.84 -2.31 22.95
C HIS A 175 12.17 -1.71 23.47
N SER A 176 13.31 -1.93 22.80
CA SER A 176 14.61 -1.37 23.17
C SER A 176 14.91 -0.03 22.52
N LEU A 177 14.00 0.49 21.69
CA LEU A 177 14.17 1.78 21.03
C LEU A 177 14.14 2.93 22.02
N SER A 178 15.08 3.86 21.87
CA SER A 178 15.08 5.12 22.63
C SER A 178 13.95 6.06 22.18
N ALA A 179 13.58 7.02 23.01
CA ALA A 179 12.57 8.03 22.69
C ALA A 179 12.92 8.82 21.41
N ASN A 180 14.20 9.13 21.20
CA ASN A 180 14.66 9.82 19.99
C ASN A 180 14.50 8.94 18.73
N GLN A 181 14.83 7.67 18.81
CA GLN A 181 14.63 6.72 17.70
C GLN A 181 13.15 6.56 17.37
N ILE A 182 12.26 6.47 18.37
CA ILE A 182 10.81 6.36 18.16
C ILE A 182 10.27 7.63 17.48
N THR A 183 10.68 8.79 17.93
CA THR A 183 10.28 10.07 17.31
C THR A 183 10.75 10.16 15.86
N ALA A 184 12.02 9.80 15.60
CA ALA A 184 12.59 9.78 14.25
C ALA A 184 11.87 8.79 13.34
N LEU A 185 11.53 7.58 13.84
CA LEU A 185 10.77 6.58 13.08
C LEU A 185 9.36 7.06 12.71
N ARG A 186 8.65 7.70 13.65
CA ARG A 186 7.34 8.27 13.36
C ARG A 186 7.44 9.30 12.24
N GLN A 187 8.35 10.26 12.40
CA GLN A 187 8.54 11.33 11.42
C GLN A 187 8.94 10.78 10.05
N ALA A 188 9.94 9.89 10.00
CA ALA A 188 10.37 9.24 8.78
C ALA A 188 9.24 8.44 8.10
N THR A 189 8.34 7.83 8.88
CA THR A 189 7.19 7.09 8.34
C THR A 189 6.24 8.02 7.60
N ILE A 190 5.91 9.16 8.17
CA ILE A 190 5.04 10.17 7.56
C ILE A 190 5.67 10.69 6.28
N GLU A 191 6.92 11.14 6.35
CA GLU A 191 7.62 11.76 5.22
C GLU A 191 7.85 10.80 4.04
N VAL A 192 8.26 9.56 4.30
CA VAL A 192 8.52 8.58 3.23
C VAL A 192 7.23 8.19 2.53
N LEU A 193 6.12 8.01 3.26
CA LEU A 193 4.83 7.69 2.65
C LEU A 193 4.22 8.89 1.92
N GLN A 194 4.37 10.09 2.45
CA GLN A 194 3.96 11.31 1.77
C GLN A 194 4.71 11.49 0.45
N LEU A 195 6.05 11.35 0.48
CA LEU A 195 6.88 11.40 -0.73
C LEU A 195 6.46 10.31 -1.73
N GLY A 196 6.16 9.09 -1.25
CA GLY A 196 5.66 8.01 -2.09
C GLY A 196 4.35 8.36 -2.81
N ILE A 197 3.44 9.06 -2.14
CA ILE A 197 2.18 9.54 -2.74
C ILE A 197 2.46 10.62 -3.79
N GLU A 198 3.26 11.62 -3.45
CA GLU A 198 3.63 12.72 -4.36
C GLU A 198 4.33 12.23 -5.64
N LYS A 199 5.15 11.18 -5.52
CA LYS A 199 5.87 10.59 -6.64
C LYS A 199 5.09 9.50 -7.39
N GLY A 200 3.82 9.29 -7.08
CA GLY A 200 2.96 8.31 -7.74
C GLY A 200 3.35 6.84 -7.48
N GLY A 201 4.06 6.57 -6.38
CA GLY A 201 4.52 5.23 -6.01
C GLY A 201 5.83 4.80 -6.66
N SER A 202 6.28 3.58 -6.32
CA SER A 202 7.52 2.99 -6.87
C SER A 202 7.19 2.00 -7.97
N THR A 203 7.71 2.25 -9.18
CA THR A 203 7.70 1.31 -10.30
C THR A 203 9.02 0.53 -10.34
N ILE A 204 9.13 -0.51 -9.50
CA ILE A 204 10.36 -1.34 -9.48
C ILE A 204 10.30 -2.46 -10.52
N ARG A 205 9.12 -2.93 -10.89
CA ARG A 205 8.93 -4.00 -11.89
C ARG A 205 7.87 -3.66 -12.93
N THR A 206 6.61 -3.69 -12.55
CA THR A 206 5.49 -3.70 -13.51
C THR A 206 4.35 -2.77 -13.14
N TYR A 207 4.45 -2.07 -11.99
CA TYR A 207 3.40 -1.17 -11.56
C TYR A 207 3.32 0.03 -12.50
N LYS A 208 2.13 0.30 -12.99
CA LYS A 208 1.76 1.52 -13.71
C LYS A 208 0.42 2.01 -13.15
N ASN A 209 0.22 3.30 -13.11
CA ASN A 209 -1.07 3.87 -12.74
C ASN A 209 -2.14 3.58 -13.81
N ALA A 210 -3.40 3.95 -13.55
CA ALA A 210 -4.51 3.68 -14.46
C ALA A 210 -4.37 4.35 -15.86
N LEU A 211 -3.46 5.31 -16.01
CA LEU A 211 -3.10 5.94 -17.29
C LEU A 211 -1.90 5.27 -17.97
N GLY A 212 -1.35 4.21 -17.39
CA GLY A 212 -0.16 3.52 -17.92
C GLY A 212 1.16 4.24 -17.62
N MET A 213 1.17 5.26 -16.76
CA MET A 213 2.38 6.01 -16.39
C MET A 213 3.09 5.34 -15.22
N ASP A 214 4.40 5.39 -15.23
CA ASP A 214 5.25 4.92 -14.14
C ASP A 214 5.26 5.94 -13.00
N GLY A 215 5.32 5.45 -11.75
CA GLY A 215 5.69 6.29 -10.62
C GLY A 215 7.19 6.63 -10.68
N SER A 216 7.62 7.65 -9.96
CA SER A 216 9.02 8.09 -9.91
C SER A 216 9.69 7.89 -8.53
N MET A 217 9.01 7.27 -7.57
CA MET A 217 9.57 7.09 -6.21
C MET A 217 10.83 6.22 -6.20
N GLN A 218 11.03 5.32 -7.18
CA GLN A 218 12.26 4.51 -7.30
C GLN A 218 13.52 5.37 -7.43
N ASP A 219 13.44 6.57 -7.98
CA ASP A 219 14.56 7.49 -8.16
C ASP A 219 14.99 8.17 -6.83
N TYR A 220 14.10 8.15 -5.84
CA TYR A 220 14.29 8.74 -4.51
C TYR A 220 14.69 7.72 -3.44
N LEU A 221 14.70 6.42 -3.76
CA LEU A 221 15.12 5.38 -2.82
C LEU A 221 16.59 5.53 -2.46
N GLN A 222 16.90 5.38 -1.18
CA GLN A 222 18.25 5.56 -0.64
C GLN A 222 18.99 4.24 -0.41
N VAL A 223 18.29 3.18 0.01
CA VAL A 223 18.87 1.88 0.34
C VAL A 223 18.20 0.71 -0.37
N TYR A 224 16.91 0.75 -0.61
CA TYR A 224 16.21 -0.39 -1.20
C TYR A 224 16.69 -0.67 -2.63
N GLY A 225 17.13 -1.91 -2.87
CA GLY A 225 17.68 -2.33 -4.17
C GLY A 225 19.10 -1.88 -4.46
N LYS A 226 19.76 -1.17 -3.54
CA LYS A 226 21.11 -0.58 -3.71
C LYS A 226 22.23 -1.37 -3.06
N THR A 227 22.09 -2.69 -2.91
CA THR A 227 23.12 -3.56 -2.35
C THR A 227 24.46 -3.36 -3.05
N GLY A 228 25.54 -3.14 -2.27
CA GLY A 228 26.90 -2.92 -2.76
C GLY A 228 27.21 -1.50 -3.24
N GLN A 229 26.19 -0.66 -3.40
CA GLN A 229 26.37 0.78 -3.72
C GLN A 229 26.79 1.56 -2.46
N ALA A 230 27.42 2.71 -2.67
CA ALA A 230 27.81 3.60 -1.59
C ALA A 230 26.59 4.22 -0.91
N CYS A 231 26.58 4.25 0.42
CA CYS A 231 25.60 4.96 1.21
C CYS A 231 25.65 6.47 0.92
N PRO A 232 24.51 7.14 0.65
CA PRO A 232 24.52 8.57 0.36
C PRO A 232 24.97 9.44 1.54
N CYS A 233 24.91 8.93 2.79
CA CYS A 233 25.31 9.67 3.98
C CYS A 233 26.78 9.47 4.37
N CYS A 234 27.29 8.23 4.30
CA CYS A 234 28.62 7.91 4.88
C CYS A 234 29.56 7.15 3.94
N GLN A 235 29.14 6.88 2.71
CA GLN A 235 29.87 6.16 1.66
C GLN A 235 30.15 4.67 1.96
N GLU A 236 29.72 4.13 3.11
CA GLU A 236 29.81 2.70 3.41
C GLU A 236 28.90 1.91 2.47
N LYS A 237 29.25 0.66 2.15
CA LYS A 237 28.45 -0.17 1.24
C LYS A 237 27.12 -0.57 1.87
N ILE A 238 26.02 -0.33 1.15
CA ILE A 238 24.67 -0.83 1.52
C ILE A 238 24.72 -2.36 1.49
N VAL A 239 24.21 -2.98 2.55
CA VAL A 239 24.12 -4.43 2.68
C VAL A 239 22.69 -4.92 2.57
N LYS A 240 22.55 -6.22 2.27
CA LYS A 240 21.26 -6.89 2.25
C LYS A 240 21.32 -8.13 3.12
N ILE A 241 20.37 -8.26 4.03
CA ILE A 241 20.16 -9.44 4.86
C ILE A 241 18.77 -10.01 4.68
N GLN A 242 18.54 -11.21 5.21
CA GLN A 242 17.20 -11.81 5.33
C GLN A 242 16.71 -11.59 6.76
N LEU A 243 15.58 -10.89 6.93
CA LEU A 243 14.99 -10.63 8.23
C LEU A 243 13.45 -10.86 8.18
N GLY A 244 12.94 -11.72 9.04
CA GLY A 244 11.52 -12.05 9.08
C GLY A 244 10.95 -12.54 7.73
N GLY A 245 11.74 -13.32 6.96
CA GLY A 245 11.38 -13.80 5.63
C GLY A 245 11.39 -12.73 4.53
N ARG A 246 11.95 -11.53 4.80
CA ARG A 246 12.01 -10.41 3.85
C ARG A 246 13.44 -9.97 3.60
N GLY A 247 13.78 -9.74 2.32
CA GLY A 247 15.04 -9.06 1.97
C GLY A 247 15.02 -7.64 2.55
N THR A 248 16.11 -7.27 3.23
CA THR A 248 16.22 -6.05 4.04
C THR A 248 17.51 -5.33 3.66
N HIS A 249 17.40 -4.10 3.19
CA HIS A 249 18.53 -3.28 2.77
C HIS A 249 18.77 -2.17 3.80
N PHE A 250 20.02 -1.98 4.18
CA PHE A 250 20.39 -0.94 5.15
C PHE A 250 21.89 -0.60 5.04
N CYS A 251 22.29 0.53 5.63
CA CYS A 251 23.69 0.91 5.80
C CYS A 251 24.20 0.44 7.17
N PRO A 252 25.21 -0.44 7.25
CA PRO A 252 25.68 -0.97 8.53
C PRO A 252 26.39 0.07 9.40
N ARG A 253 26.88 1.17 8.79
CA ARG A 253 27.54 2.26 9.52
C ARG A 253 26.55 3.30 10.05
N CYS A 254 25.49 3.66 9.28
CA CYS A 254 24.50 4.63 9.74
C CYS A 254 23.45 4.00 10.66
N GLN A 255 23.18 2.70 10.51
CA GLN A 255 22.15 1.97 11.22
C GLN A 255 22.81 0.89 12.08
N VAL A 256 23.38 1.31 13.21
CA VAL A 256 24.07 0.41 14.14
C VAL A 256 23.03 -0.31 15.01
N LEU A 257 23.29 -1.59 15.30
CA LEU A 257 22.47 -2.35 16.24
C LEU A 257 22.92 -2.01 17.66
N ASP A 258 22.07 -1.33 18.41
CA ASP A 258 22.30 -1.10 19.82
C ASP A 258 22.12 -2.43 20.58
N GLY A 259 23.09 -2.76 21.42
CA GLY A 259 23.17 -4.01 22.19
C GLY A 259 22.10 -4.13 23.29
#